data_581d20b30ca6d0438efc42200fb230b0
#
_entry.id   581d20b30ca6d0438efc42200fb230b0
#
_cell.length_a   1.000
_cell.length_b   1.000
_cell.length_c   1.000
_cell.angle_alpha   90.00
_cell.angle_beta   90.00
_cell.angle_gamma   90.00
#
_symmetry.space_group_name_H-M   'P 1'
#
loop_
_entity.id
_entity.type
_entity.pdbx_description
1 polymer ?
#
loop_
_entity_poly.entity_id
_entity_poly.type
_entity_poly.pdbx_seq_one_letter_code
_entity_poly.pdbx_strand_id
1 'polypeptide(L)'
;NPEYVAVNQLLFRGFPNSNQTIPLISTSEIEIQKQFPTYFKDLFQSNRYKSFITSSSKNLNGSHRITINLKAIRLDLEQNSIIRKFGY
;
A
#
# COMPACT_ATOMS: atom_id res chain seq x y z
N ASN A 1 -2.38 8.63 11.27
CA ASN A 1 -3.37 8.43 10.22
C ASN A 1 -3.50 6.94 9.91
N PRO A 2 -4.63 6.30 10.30
CA PRO A 2 -4.79 4.86 10.11
C PRO A 2 -4.80 4.43 8.63
N GLU A 3 -5.25 5.27 7.73
CA GLU A 3 -5.24 4.96 6.30
C GLU A 3 -3.82 4.91 5.74
N TYR A 4 -2.99 5.87 6.14
CA TYR A 4 -1.58 5.90 5.77
C TYR A 4 -0.87 4.64 6.29
N VAL A 5 -1.08 4.32 7.57
CA VAL A 5 -0.46 3.16 8.21
C VAL A 5 -0.87 1.88 7.51
N ALA A 6 -2.15 1.75 7.15
CA ALA A 6 -2.66 0.56 6.48
C ALA A 6 -2.02 0.37 5.11
N VAL A 7 -1.90 1.43 4.31
CA VAL A 7 -1.27 1.34 2.99
C VAL A 7 0.22 1.03 3.12
N ASN A 8 0.90 1.70 4.04
CA ASN A 8 2.32 1.45 4.28
C ASN A 8 2.57 -0.01 4.68
N GLN A 9 1.74 -0.54 5.58
CA GLN A 9 1.87 -1.93 6.01
C GLN A 9 1.62 -2.91 4.87
N LEU A 10 0.61 -2.65 4.04
CA LEU A 10 0.31 -3.50 2.88
C LEU A 10 1.49 -3.57 1.93
N LEU A 11 2.14 -2.45 1.67
CA LEU A 11 3.26 -2.39 0.73
C LEU A 11 4.51 -3.08 1.29
N PHE A 12 4.84 -2.86 2.55
CA PHE A 12 6.16 -3.21 3.08
C PHE A 12 6.17 -4.35 4.09
N ARG A 13 5.03 -4.75 4.65
CA ARG A 13 4.98 -5.77 5.71
C ARG A 13 3.97 -6.89 5.47
N GLY A 14 2.83 -6.59 4.83
CA GLY A 14 1.72 -7.51 4.69
C GLY A 14 0.86 -7.54 5.96
N PHE A 15 -0.25 -8.27 5.88
CA PHE A 15 -1.20 -8.41 6.99
C PHE A 15 -1.29 -9.89 7.39
N PRO A 16 -0.83 -10.27 8.60
CA PRO A 16 -0.70 -11.69 8.99
C PRO A 16 -1.99 -12.51 8.92
N ASN A 17 -3.14 -11.90 9.14
CA ASN A 17 -4.42 -12.61 9.20
C ASN A 17 -5.32 -12.30 8.00
N SER A 18 -4.72 -11.98 6.85
CA SER A 18 -5.46 -11.62 5.64
C SER A 18 -4.99 -12.46 4.45
N ASN A 19 -5.61 -12.23 3.30
CA ASN A 19 -5.20 -12.87 2.05
C ASN A 19 -3.86 -12.35 1.54
N GLN A 20 -3.39 -11.23 2.08
CA GLN A 20 -2.10 -10.62 1.70
C GLN A 20 -1.17 -10.66 2.91
N THR A 21 -0.67 -11.85 3.24
CA THR A 21 0.21 -12.06 4.39
C THR A 21 1.64 -11.58 4.15
N ILE A 22 2.05 -11.52 2.89
CA ILE A 22 3.37 -11.01 2.51
C ILE A 22 3.25 -9.61 1.94
N PRO A 23 4.31 -8.78 2.04
CA PRO A 23 4.25 -7.43 1.48
C PRO A 23 4.16 -7.46 -0.05
N LEU A 24 3.55 -6.43 -0.62
CA LEU A 24 3.50 -6.27 -2.07
C LEU A 24 4.89 -5.96 -2.65
N ILE A 25 5.71 -5.26 -1.88
CA ILE A 25 7.06 -4.87 -2.30
C ILE A 25 8.06 -5.72 -1.50
N SER A 26 8.83 -6.55 -2.20
CA SER A 26 9.82 -7.44 -1.55
C SER A 26 11.15 -6.75 -1.24
N THR A 27 11.45 -5.67 -1.95
CA THR A 27 12.65 -4.86 -1.68
C THR A 27 12.46 -4.06 -0.40
N SER A 28 13.55 -3.78 0.33
CA SER A 28 13.45 -3.01 1.56
C SER A 28 12.86 -1.62 1.29
N GLU A 29 12.15 -1.10 2.28
CA GLU A 29 11.48 0.20 2.19
C GLU A 29 12.48 1.31 1.84
N ILE A 30 13.63 1.32 2.51
CA ILE A 30 14.65 2.33 2.30
C ILE A 30 15.18 2.28 0.87
N GLU A 31 15.48 1.08 0.37
CA GLU A 31 16.04 0.91 -0.97
C GLU A 31 15.06 1.30 -2.06
N ILE A 32 13.81 0.83 -1.96
CA ILE A 32 12.82 1.09 -3.00
C ILE A 32 12.45 2.58 -3.05
N GLN A 33 12.42 3.24 -1.89
CA GLN A 33 12.14 4.67 -1.86
C GLN A 33 13.29 5.49 -2.44
N LYS A 34 14.52 5.02 -2.33
CA LYS A 34 15.66 5.65 -3.00
C LYS A 34 15.61 5.51 -4.51
N GLN A 35 15.13 4.37 -4.99
CA GLN A 35 15.01 4.11 -6.43
C GLN A 35 13.87 4.90 -7.07
N PHE A 36 12.78 5.10 -6.33
CA PHE A 36 11.56 5.73 -6.85
C PHE A 36 11.07 6.86 -5.95
N PRO A 37 11.92 7.87 -5.68
CA PRO A 37 11.58 8.92 -4.71
C PRO A 37 10.35 9.73 -5.11
N THR A 38 10.18 10.02 -6.39
CA THR A 38 9.03 10.79 -6.87
C THR A 38 7.73 10.02 -6.68
N TYR A 39 7.75 8.71 -6.97
CA TYR A 39 6.57 7.88 -6.80
C TYR A 39 6.09 7.87 -5.34
N PHE A 40 7.01 7.62 -4.40
CA PHE A 40 6.63 7.50 -2.99
C PHE A 40 6.29 8.86 -2.37
N LYS A 41 6.94 9.92 -2.82
CA LYS A 41 6.58 11.27 -2.39
C LYS A 41 5.14 11.58 -2.81
N ASP A 42 4.78 11.28 -4.05
CA ASP A 42 3.43 11.49 -4.55
C ASP A 42 2.43 10.61 -3.81
N LEU A 43 2.76 9.34 -3.64
CA LEU A 43 1.87 8.39 -2.97
C LEU A 43 1.56 8.81 -1.53
N PHE A 44 2.56 9.19 -0.75
CA PHE A 44 2.40 9.46 0.67
C PHE A 44 2.26 10.94 1.01
N GLN A 45 3.09 11.81 0.48
CA GLN A 45 3.06 13.22 0.83
C GLN A 45 1.92 13.96 0.15
N SER A 46 1.60 13.59 -1.08
CA SER A 46 0.48 14.18 -1.82
C SER A 46 -0.84 13.45 -1.56
N ASN A 47 -0.85 12.48 -0.63
CA ASN A 47 -2.03 11.73 -0.21
C ASN A 47 -2.69 10.91 -1.33
N ARG A 48 -1.94 10.54 -2.37
CA ARG A 48 -2.49 9.74 -3.46
C ARG A 48 -2.90 8.33 -3.00
N TYR A 49 -2.32 7.85 -1.89
CA TYR A 49 -2.71 6.56 -1.32
C TYR A 49 -4.21 6.49 -1.01
N LYS A 50 -4.85 7.63 -0.76
CA LYS A 50 -6.28 7.67 -0.47
C LYS A 50 -7.14 7.19 -1.64
N SER A 51 -6.64 7.32 -2.86
CA SER A 51 -7.37 6.85 -4.05
C SER A 51 -7.53 5.34 -4.09
N PHE A 52 -6.73 4.60 -3.32
CA PHE A 52 -6.84 3.14 -3.23
C PHE A 52 -7.69 2.67 -2.06
N ILE A 53 -8.17 3.59 -1.23
CA ILE A 53 -9.05 3.26 -0.09
C ILE A 53 -10.50 3.28 -0.59
N THR A 54 -11.18 2.13 -0.47
CA THR A 54 -12.58 2.02 -0.90
C THR A 54 -13.56 2.23 0.22
N SER A 55 -13.15 1.96 1.47
CA SER A 55 -13.97 2.28 2.64
C SER A 55 -13.07 2.45 3.86
N SER A 56 -13.52 3.30 4.77
CA SER A 56 -12.83 3.56 6.02
C SER A 56 -13.87 3.90 7.07
N SER A 57 -13.88 3.14 8.18
CA SER A 57 -14.83 3.35 9.26
C SER A 57 -14.15 3.09 10.59
N LYS A 58 -14.71 3.73 11.64
CA LYS A 58 -14.23 3.52 13.00
C LYS A 58 -15.21 2.61 13.73
N ASN A 59 -14.69 1.57 14.35
CA ASN A 59 -15.50 0.65 15.15
C ASN A 59 -15.81 1.24 16.52
N LEU A 60 -16.79 0.64 17.20
CA LEU A 60 -17.22 1.10 18.53
C LEU A 60 -16.09 1.02 19.57
N ASN A 61 -15.17 0.06 19.40
CA ASN A 61 -14.03 -0.11 20.31
C ASN A 61 -12.84 0.80 19.98
N GLY A 62 -12.99 1.74 19.05
CA GLY A 62 -11.94 2.67 18.67
C GLY A 62 -11.02 2.19 17.56
N SER A 63 -11.11 0.92 17.15
CA SER A 63 -10.32 0.42 16.02
C SER A 63 -10.88 0.90 14.69
N HIS A 64 -10.06 0.85 13.65
CA HIS A 64 -10.44 1.28 12.31
C HIS A 64 -10.56 0.08 11.37
N ARG A 65 -11.58 0.09 10.53
CA ARG A 65 -11.73 -0.87 9.43
C ARG A 65 -11.45 -0.14 8.13
N ILE A 66 -10.40 -0.54 7.44
CA ILE A 66 -9.97 0.11 6.21
C ILE A 66 -9.93 -0.95 5.12
N THR A 67 -10.62 -0.67 4.01
CA THR A 67 -10.63 -1.55 2.85
C THR A 67 -9.84 -0.90 1.73
N ILE A 68 -8.85 -1.64 1.21
CA ILE A 68 -7.95 -1.16 0.17
C ILE A 68 -8.25 -1.94 -1.11
N ASN A 69 -8.31 -1.22 -2.23
CA ASN A 69 -8.44 -1.85 -3.54
C ASN A 69 -7.08 -2.43 -3.94
N LEU A 70 -6.87 -3.69 -3.59
CA LEU A 70 -5.61 -4.38 -3.80
C LEU A 70 -5.24 -4.46 -5.29
N LYS A 71 -6.23 -4.73 -6.14
CA LYS A 71 -6.00 -4.83 -7.58
C LYS A 71 -5.52 -3.50 -8.15
N ALA A 72 -6.11 -2.39 -7.72
CA ALA A 72 -5.75 -1.06 -8.22
C ALA A 72 -4.35 -0.66 -7.77
N ILE A 73 -4.00 -0.88 -6.50
CA ILE A 73 -2.68 -0.50 -6.00
C ILE A 73 -1.59 -1.39 -6.62
N ARG A 74 -1.88 -2.68 -6.79
CA ARG A 74 -0.94 -3.58 -7.44
C ARG A 74 -0.66 -3.16 -8.88
N LEU A 75 -1.71 -2.82 -9.62
CA LEU A 75 -1.57 -2.34 -11.00
C LEU A 75 -0.74 -1.06 -11.07
N ASP A 76 -0.96 -0.14 -10.14
CA ASP A 76 -0.20 1.10 -10.08
C ASP A 76 1.29 0.84 -9.85
N LEU A 77 1.62 -0.07 -8.93
CA LEU A 77 3.00 -0.46 -8.68
C LEU A 77 3.64 -1.12 -9.90
N GLU A 78 2.88 -1.97 -10.59
CA GLU A 78 3.37 -2.64 -11.82
C GLU A 78 3.63 -1.63 -12.93
N GLN A 79 2.71 -0.68 -13.13
CA GLN A 79 2.84 0.32 -14.19
C GLN A 79 4.02 1.27 -13.95
N ASN A 80 4.40 1.45 -12.69
CA ASN A 80 5.54 2.27 -12.33
C ASN A 80 6.83 1.46 -12.14
N SER A 81 6.81 0.19 -12.49
CA SER A 81 7.96 -0.72 -12.45
C SER A 81 8.51 -0.94 -11.05
N ILE A 82 7.70 -0.74 -10.02
CA ILE A 82 8.10 -0.95 -8.63
C ILE A 82 8.02 -2.43 -8.27
N ILE A 83 7.04 -3.13 -8.83
CA ILE A 83 6.96 -4.60 -8.74
C ILE A 83 6.80 -5.16 -10.15
N ARG A 84 7.07 -6.47 -10.28
CA ARG A 84 6.89 -7.15 -11.55
C ARG A 84 5.41 -7.32 -11.85
N LYS A 85 5.07 -7.26 -13.13
CA LYS A 85 3.71 -7.58 -13.55
C LYS A 85 3.39 -9.02 -13.18
N PHE A 86 2.15 -9.22 -12.74
CA PHE A 86 1.68 -10.54 -12.39
C PHE A 86 1.80 -11.49 -13.60
N GLY A 87 2.40 -12.65 -13.37
CA GLY A 87 2.57 -13.65 -14.44
C GLY A 87 3.88 -13.56 -15.23
N TYR A 88 4.75 -12.64 -14.89
CA TYR A 88 6.05 -12.47 -15.56
C TYR A 88 7.23 -12.67 -14.64
#